data_ee0b1314c6ae950576c06a032c06f09f
#
_entry.id   ee0b1314c6ae950576c06a032c06f09f
#
_cell.length_a   1.000
_cell.length_b   1.000
_cell.length_c   1.000
_cell.angle_alpha   90.00
_cell.angle_beta   90.00
_cell.angle_gamma   90.00
#
_symmetry.space_group_name_H-M   'P 1'
#
loop_
_entity.id
_entity.type
_entity.pdbx_description
1 polymer ?
#
loop_
_entity_poly.entity_id
_entity_poly.type
_entity_poly.pdbx_seq_one_letter_code
_entity_poly.pdbx_strand_id
1 'polypeptide(L)'
;MTPQESRLNPSGTPSSRTELDREAEEVTLAVMAASRVLVAISARALASTDDSLTLPQLRALVVLDTCGPVKLAAMAATLGVNPSTALRMVERLESVGLIDRKTNPDNRREVILRLTPTGRDLVERVLADRRTEIRALVQQLPAETRAALVPALKALAEAADEMAMDPFDEVRRIAGLIDDPLNPAPPDAPQGGRRRPRDRTT
;
A
#
# COMPACT_ATOMS: atom_id res chain seq x y z
N MET A 1 56.61 41.94 9.78
CA MET A 1 55.97 41.03 8.83
C MET A 1 55.28 39.97 9.66
N THR A 2 54.00 40.14 9.98
CA THR A 2 53.19 39.27 10.86
C THR A 2 52.23 38.48 9.96
N PRO A 3 52.19 37.13 10.05
CA PRO A 3 51.17 36.36 9.30
C PRO A 3 49.83 36.49 9.99
N GLN A 4 48.85 36.84 9.25
CA GLN A 4 47.46 36.95 9.59
C GLN A 4 46.85 35.55 9.60
N GLU A 5 46.53 35.01 10.77
CA GLU A 5 45.82 33.76 10.94
C GLU A 5 44.37 33.96 10.46
N SER A 6 44.05 33.32 9.34
CA SER A 6 42.65 33.14 8.88
C SER A 6 41.90 32.27 9.90
N ARG A 7 41.06 32.91 10.71
CA ARG A 7 40.08 32.23 11.55
C ARG A 7 38.99 31.62 10.67
N LEU A 8 39.06 30.32 10.47
CA LEU A 8 37.93 29.52 9.99
C LEU A 8 36.79 29.64 11.00
N ASN A 9 35.68 30.16 10.55
CA ASN A 9 34.44 30.31 11.31
C ASN A 9 33.66 28.98 11.23
N PRO A 10 33.53 28.17 12.30
CA PRO A 10 32.66 26.99 12.33
C PRO A 10 31.29 27.42 12.89
N SER A 11 30.59 28.30 12.19
CA SER A 11 29.23 28.70 12.57
C SER A 11 28.19 27.88 11.81
N GLY A 12 28.17 26.58 12.00
CA GLY A 12 26.96 25.79 11.88
C GLY A 12 26.24 25.88 13.23
N THR A 13 25.25 26.73 13.31
CA THR A 13 24.58 27.19 14.53
C THR A 13 23.96 26.01 15.28
N PRO A 14 24.33 25.73 16.56
CA PRO A 14 23.66 24.70 17.38
C PRO A 14 22.16 24.95 17.56
N SER A 15 21.69 26.18 17.38
CA SER A 15 20.27 26.58 17.42
C SER A 15 19.40 25.90 16.36
N SER A 16 19.88 25.78 15.12
CA SER A 16 19.07 25.21 14.01
C SER A 16 18.88 23.69 14.14
N ARG A 17 19.89 22.97 14.66
CA ARG A 17 19.78 21.51 14.86
C ARG A 17 18.77 21.18 15.96
N THR A 18 18.82 21.90 17.08
CA THR A 18 17.88 21.71 18.21
C THR A 18 16.45 22.08 17.82
N GLU A 19 16.27 23.05 16.92
CA GLU A 19 14.96 23.44 16.41
C GLU A 19 14.37 22.39 15.45
N LEU A 20 15.18 21.84 14.54
CA LEU A 20 14.81 20.73 13.67
C LEU A 20 14.47 19.47 14.48
N ASP A 21 15.23 19.15 15.51
CA ASP A 21 14.95 17.99 16.38
C ASP A 21 13.62 18.17 17.12
N ARG A 22 13.29 19.39 17.58
CA ARG A 22 12.01 19.69 18.22
C ARG A 22 10.82 19.59 17.25
N GLU A 23 10.95 20.15 16.05
CA GLU A 23 9.92 20.02 15.00
C GLU A 23 9.69 18.55 14.62
N ALA A 24 10.74 17.78 14.43
CA ALA A 24 10.65 16.36 14.12
C ALA A 24 9.92 15.59 15.23
N GLU A 25 10.20 15.90 16.49
CA GLU A 25 9.52 15.28 17.63
C GLU A 25 8.02 15.63 17.68
N GLU A 26 7.64 16.90 17.48
CA GLU A 26 6.24 17.31 17.40
C GLU A 26 5.48 16.57 16.30
N VAL A 27 6.06 16.47 15.09
CA VAL A 27 5.48 15.73 13.97
C VAL A 27 5.37 14.24 14.30
N THR A 28 6.42 13.66 14.90
CA THR A 28 6.41 12.24 15.31
C THR A 28 5.26 11.94 16.26
N LEU A 29 5.07 12.77 17.31
CA LEU A 29 3.97 12.58 18.26
C LEU A 29 2.60 12.73 17.60
N ALA A 30 2.44 13.67 16.67
CA ALA A 30 1.20 13.85 15.92
C ALA A 30 0.90 12.65 15.03
N VAL A 31 1.90 12.12 14.31
CA VAL A 31 1.78 10.92 13.48
C VAL A 31 1.43 9.71 14.35
N MET A 32 2.08 9.52 15.49
CA MET A 32 1.75 8.44 16.43
C MET A 32 0.33 8.55 16.98
N ALA A 33 -0.16 9.75 17.25
CA ALA A 33 -1.55 9.96 17.68
C ALA A 33 -2.54 9.63 16.56
N ALA A 34 -2.30 10.09 15.33
CA ALA A 34 -3.11 9.78 14.16
C ALA A 34 -3.11 8.29 13.83
N SER A 35 -1.96 7.63 13.92
CA SER A 35 -1.84 6.19 13.65
C SER A 35 -2.71 5.34 14.57
N ARG A 36 -2.83 5.70 15.87
CA ARG A 36 -3.74 5.01 16.80
C ARG A 36 -5.20 5.08 16.36
N VAL A 37 -5.64 6.23 15.85
CA VAL A 37 -6.99 6.40 15.32
C VAL A 37 -7.20 5.52 14.07
N LEU A 38 -6.26 5.53 13.14
CA LEU A 38 -6.33 4.73 11.91
C LEU A 38 -6.30 3.22 12.19
N VAL A 39 -5.50 2.77 13.16
CA VAL A 39 -5.49 1.38 13.62
C VAL A 39 -6.82 0.99 14.25
N ALA A 40 -7.40 1.84 15.10
CA ALA A 40 -8.70 1.60 15.72
C ALA A 40 -9.82 1.50 14.67
N ILE A 41 -9.82 2.37 13.65
CA ILE A 41 -10.76 2.30 12.52
C ILE A 41 -10.60 0.97 11.78
N SER A 42 -9.36 0.57 11.48
CA SER A 42 -9.09 -0.70 10.79
C SER A 42 -9.56 -1.91 11.60
N ALA A 43 -9.35 -1.89 12.91
CA ALA A 43 -9.80 -2.95 13.80
C ALA A 43 -11.33 -3.05 13.87
N ARG A 44 -12.03 -1.90 13.93
CA ARG A 44 -13.51 -1.88 13.92
C ARG A 44 -14.09 -2.37 12.59
N ALA A 45 -13.55 -1.87 11.47
CA ALA A 45 -13.99 -2.29 10.14
C ALA A 45 -13.78 -3.81 9.92
N LEU A 46 -12.68 -4.36 10.44
CA LEU A 46 -12.44 -5.80 10.39
C LEU A 46 -13.44 -6.56 11.27
N ALA A 47 -13.60 -6.14 12.53
CA ALA A 47 -14.50 -6.81 13.48
C ALA A 47 -15.97 -6.76 13.03
N SER A 48 -16.40 -5.71 12.32
CA SER A 48 -17.77 -5.63 11.75
C SER A 48 -17.98 -6.60 10.57
N THR A 49 -16.90 -7.03 9.91
CA THR A 49 -16.97 -7.90 8.73
C THR A 49 -16.66 -9.35 9.09
N ASP A 50 -15.62 -9.59 9.89
CA ASP A 50 -15.19 -10.91 10.36
C ASP A 50 -14.34 -10.75 11.63
N ASP A 51 -14.90 -11.12 12.79
CA ASP A 51 -14.27 -11.03 14.11
C ASP A 51 -13.22 -12.14 14.36
N SER A 52 -13.16 -13.14 13.49
CA SER A 52 -12.19 -14.25 13.59
C SER A 52 -10.81 -13.89 13.02
N LEU A 53 -10.71 -12.79 12.29
CA LEU A 53 -9.48 -12.33 11.64
C LEU A 53 -8.72 -11.28 12.45
N THR A 54 -7.42 -11.29 12.33
CA THR A 54 -6.52 -10.31 12.94
C THR A 54 -6.06 -9.26 11.91
N LEU A 55 -5.65 -8.07 12.39
CA LEU A 55 -5.10 -7.03 11.52
C LEU A 55 -3.89 -7.51 10.69
N PRO A 56 -2.92 -8.30 11.22
CA PRO A 56 -1.87 -8.87 10.38
C PRO A 56 -2.39 -9.79 9.26
N GLN A 57 -3.45 -10.56 9.51
CA GLN A 57 -4.08 -11.38 8.47
C GLN A 57 -4.78 -10.53 7.41
N LEU A 58 -5.50 -9.48 7.83
CA LEU A 58 -6.07 -8.52 6.88
C LEU A 58 -4.98 -7.88 6.02
N ARG A 59 -3.84 -7.48 6.62
CA ARG A 59 -2.71 -6.91 5.86
C ARG A 59 -2.17 -7.90 4.82
N ALA A 60 -2.09 -9.20 5.14
CA ALA A 60 -1.71 -10.22 4.17
C ALA A 60 -2.70 -10.33 3.01
N LEU A 61 -4.01 -10.27 3.28
CA LEU A 61 -5.04 -10.29 2.24
C LEU A 61 -4.94 -9.02 1.35
N VAL A 62 -4.74 -7.84 1.95
CA VAL A 62 -4.57 -6.58 1.21
C VAL A 62 -3.33 -6.62 0.32
N VAL A 63 -2.20 -7.19 0.77
CA VAL A 63 -1.02 -7.40 -0.07
C VAL A 63 -1.35 -8.28 -1.28
N LEU A 64 -2.10 -9.37 -1.10
CA LEU A 64 -2.53 -10.22 -2.22
C LEU A 64 -3.51 -9.54 -3.17
N ASP A 65 -4.36 -8.66 -2.64
CA ASP A 65 -5.30 -7.89 -3.46
C ASP A 65 -4.57 -6.86 -4.32
N THR A 66 -3.57 -6.18 -3.74
CA THR A 66 -2.83 -5.12 -4.42
C THR A 66 -1.76 -5.65 -5.38
N CYS A 67 -0.93 -6.60 -4.90
CA CYS A 67 0.20 -7.13 -5.67
C CYS A 67 -0.19 -8.31 -6.57
N GLY A 68 -1.43 -8.81 -6.47
CA GLY A 68 -1.83 -10.05 -7.15
C GLY A 68 -1.13 -11.29 -6.56
N PRO A 69 -0.91 -12.33 -7.36
CA PRO A 69 -0.27 -13.56 -6.90
C PRO A 69 1.17 -13.34 -6.48
N VAL A 70 1.52 -13.69 -5.24
CA VAL A 70 2.88 -13.56 -4.71
C VAL A 70 3.44 -14.88 -4.18
N LYS A 71 4.77 -14.99 -4.13
CA LYS A 71 5.46 -16.09 -3.45
C LYS A 71 5.41 -15.89 -1.92
N LEU A 72 5.39 -17.00 -1.16
CA LEU A 72 5.39 -16.94 0.30
C LEU A 72 6.56 -16.12 0.86
N ALA A 73 7.76 -16.23 0.25
CA ALA A 73 8.93 -15.45 0.68
C ALA A 73 8.73 -13.95 0.47
N ALA A 74 8.13 -13.54 -0.66
CA ALA A 74 7.80 -12.13 -0.94
C ALA A 74 6.76 -11.61 0.06
N MET A 75 5.71 -12.40 0.33
CA MET A 75 4.72 -12.08 1.36
C MET A 75 5.36 -11.84 2.72
N ALA A 76 6.25 -12.73 3.17
CA ALA A 76 6.96 -12.60 4.44
C ALA A 76 7.79 -11.30 4.50
N ALA A 77 8.51 -10.98 3.42
CA ALA A 77 9.31 -9.76 3.32
C ALA A 77 8.44 -8.50 3.37
N THR A 78 7.35 -8.45 2.59
CA THR A 78 6.41 -7.32 2.58
C THR A 78 5.73 -7.10 3.93
N LEU A 79 5.42 -8.18 4.65
CA LEU A 79 4.82 -8.08 5.98
C LEU A 79 5.84 -7.77 7.09
N GLY A 80 7.14 -7.86 6.82
CA GLY A 80 8.19 -7.69 7.82
C GLY A 80 8.22 -8.81 8.86
N VAL A 81 7.84 -10.04 8.47
CA VAL A 81 7.80 -11.20 9.37
C VAL A 81 8.71 -12.32 8.87
N ASN A 82 9.09 -13.24 9.78
CA ASN A 82 9.84 -14.41 9.35
C ASN A 82 8.98 -15.39 8.54
N PRO A 83 9.60 -16.21 7.67
CA PRO A 83 8.88 -17.14 6.79
C PRO A 83 7.94 -18.12 7.53
N SER A 84 8.31 -18.55 8.73
CA SER A 84 7.48 -19.49 9.51
C SER A 84 6.21 -18.82 10.06
N THR A 85 6.28 -17.52 10.39
CA THR A 85 5.11 -16.73 10.80
C THR A 85 4.19 -16.49 9.60
N ALA A 86 4.77 -16.12 8.44
CA ALA A 86 4.01 -15.98 7.21
C ALA A 86 3.32 -17.30 6.82
N LEU A 87 4.02 -18.44 6.91
CA LEU A 87 3.46 -19.74 6.58
C LEU A 87 2.23 -20.06 7.46
N ARG A 88 2.34 -19.91 8.78
CA ARG A 88 1.20 -20.15 9.70
C ARG A 88 0.01 -19.24 9.43
N MET A 89 0.29 -17.99 9.08
CA MET A 89 -0.76 -17.03 8.71
C MET A 89 -1.46 -17.47 7.43
N VAL A 90 -0.69 -17.87 6.42
CA VAL A 90 -1.19 -18.38 5.13
C VAL A 90 -2.03 -19.64 5.34
N GLU A 91 -1.55 -20.60 6.12
CA GLU A 91 -2.30 -21.84 6.45
C GLU A 91 -3.62 -21.54 7.13
N ARG A 92 -3.65 -20.56 8.04
CA ARG A 92 -4.90 -20.14 8.69
C ARG A 92 -5.86 -19.50 7.69
N LEU A 93 -5.39 -18.60 6.82
CA LEU A 93 -6.22 -17.94 5.80
C LEU A 93 -6.73 -18.93 4.73
N GLU A 94 -5.92 -19.92 4.37
CA GLU A 94 -6.32 -21.02 3.47
C GLU A 94 -7.40 -21.88 4.12
N SER A 95 -7.24 -22.23 5.41
CA SER A 95 -8.22 -23.06 6.15
C SER A 95 -9.61 -22.43 6.24
N VAL A 96 -9.70 -21.10 6.17
CA VAL A 96 -10.97 -20.37 6.14
C VAL A 96 -11.39 -19.95 4.72
N GLY A 97 -10.69 -20.42 3.70
CA GLY A 97 -11.07 -20.23 2.29
C GLY A 97 -10.84 -18.85 1.72
N LEU A 98 -10.00 -18.01 2.35
CA LEU A 98 -9.73 -16.64 1.89
C LEU A 98 -8.58 -16.55 0.90
N ILE A 99 -7.66 -17.50 0.93
CA ILE A 99 -6.56 -17.62 -0.01
C ILE A 99 -6.47 -19.04 -0.60
N ASP A 100 -5.83 -19.14 -1.75
CA ASP A 100 -5.52 -20.38 -2.44
C ASP A 100 -4.00 -20.49 -2.61
N ARG A 101 -3.47 -21.71 -2.43
CA ARG A 101 -2.05 -22.03 -2.59
C ARG A 101 -1.89 -22.91 -3.81
N LYS A 102 -1.08 -22.47 -4.77
CA LYS A 102 -0.75 -23.29 -5.95
C LYS A 102 0.76 -23.43 -6.06
N THR A 103 1.18 -24.66 -6.37
CA THR A 103 2.57 -24.91 -6.74
C THR A 103 2.89 -24.15 -8.03
N ASN A 104 4.03 -23.47 -8.06
CA ASN A 104 4.48 -22.80 -9.27
C ASN A 104 4.76 -23.87 -10.36
N PRO A 105 4.11 -23.78 -11.55
CA PRO A 105 4.34 -24.75 -12.62
C PRO A 105 5.79 -24.77 -13.11
N ASP A 106 6.48 -23.62 -13.03
CA ASP A 106 7.87 -23.47 -13.50
C ASP A 106 8.89 -23.89 -12.42
N ASN A 107 8.49 -23.90 -11.14
CA ASN A 107 9.33 -24.31 -10.03
C ASN A 107 8.51 -24.96 -8.91
N ARG A 108 8.45 -26.28 -8.91
CA ARG A 108 7.67 -27.06 -7.93
C ARG A 108 8.04 -26.86 -6.46
N ARG A 109 9.15 -26.21 -6.17
CA ARG A 109 9.56 -25.86 -4.79
C ARG A 109 8.97 -24.52 -4.34
N GLU A 110 8.36 -23.77 -5.25
CA GLU A 110 7.75 -22.48 -4.94
C GLU A 110 6.23 -22.62 -4.85
N VAL A 111 5.69 -21.90 -3.87
CA VAL A 111 4.24 -21.78 -3.65
C VAL A 111 3.82 -20.36 -4.00
N ILE A 112 2.82 -20.24 -4.84
CA ILE A 112 2.17 -18.98 -5.21
C ILE A 112 0.86 -18.87 -4.43
N LEU A 113 0.69 -17.75 -3.78
CA LEU A 113 -0.49 -17.39 -2.99
C LEU A 113 -1.39 -16.50 -3.83
N ARG A 114 -2.70 -16.72 -3.74
CA ARG A 114 -3.72 -15.93 -4.44
C ARG A 114 -4.90 -15.68 -3.54
N LEU A 115 -5.56 -14.54 -3.70
CA LEU A 115 -6.89 -14.37 -3.11
C LEU A 115 -7.90 -15.26 -3.80
N THR A 116 -8.79 -15.84 -2.99
CA THR A 116 -10.05 -16.41 -3.52
C THR A 116 -11.05 -15.29 -3.80
N PRO A 117 -12.15 -15.55 -4.54
CA PRO A 117 -13.25 -14.59 -4.65
C PRO A 117 -13.78 -14.14 -3.27
N THR A 118 -13.96 -15.08 -2.35
CA THR A 118 -14.40 -14.79 -0.96
C THR A 118 -13.40 -13.88 -0.23
N GLY A 119 -12.09 -14.12 -0.40
CA GLY A 119 -11.05 -13.28 0.18
C GLY A 119 -11.08 -11.87 -0.37
N ARG A 120 -11.31 -11.70 -1.67
CA ARG A 120 -11.45 -10.39 -2.32
C ARG A 120 -12.67 -9.64 -1.82
N ASP A 121 -13.83 -10.28 -1.80
CA ASP A 121 -15.09 -9.69 -1.30
C ASP A 121 -14.94 -9.22 0.16
N LEU A 122 -14.19 -9.97 0.99
CA LEU A 122 -13.92 -9.59 2.37
C LEU A 122 -13.05 -8.32 2.43
N VAL A 123 -11.93 -8.31 1.68
CA VAL A 123 -11.04 -7.14 1.62
C VAL A 123 -11.81 -5.90 1.16
N GLU A 124 -12.59 -6.00 0.09
CA GLU A 124 -13.38 -4.89 -0.44
C GLU A 124 -14.36 -4.33 0.61
N ARG A 125 -15.06 -5.18 1.35
CA ARG A 125 -15.98 -4.73 2.42
C ARG A 125 -15.23 -4.01 3.53
N VAL A 126 -14.16 -4.61 4.06
CA VAL A 126 -13.37 -4.00 5.15
C VAL A 126 -12.79 -2.65 4.72
N LEU A 127 -12.26 -2.56 3.50
CA LEU A 127 -11.72 -1.30 2.98
C LEU A 127 -12.80 -0.25 2.73
N ALA A 128 -14.00 -0.64 2.29
CA ALA A 128 -15.13 0.26 2.13
C ALA A 128 -15.59 0.87 3.46
N ASP A 129 -15.72 0.04 4.51
CA ASP A 129 -16.09 0.48 5.85
C ASP A 129 -15.03 1.42 6.43
N ARG A 130 -13.75 1.01 6.36
CA ARG A 130 -12.62 1.84 6.76
C ARG A 130 -12.61 3.20 6.06
N ARG A 131 -12.83 3.21 4.75
CA ARG A 131 -12.89 4.43 3.93
C ARG A 131 -14.03 5.34 4.37
N THR A 132 -15.19 4.77 4.68
CA THR A 132 -16.34 5.51 5.15
C THR A 132 -16.06 6.22 6.47
N GLU A 133 -15.46 5.53 7.45
CA GLU A 133 -15.08 6.13 8.73
C GLU A 133 -14.01 7.22 8.57
N ILE A 134 -12.96 6.97 7.80
CA ILE A 134 -11.91 7.96 7.53
C ILE A 134 -12.50 9.19 6.84
N ARG A 135 -13.38 8.99 5.86
CA ARG A 135 -14.05 10.09 5.15
C ARG A 135 -14.86 10.96 6.10
N ALA A 136 -15.60 10.35 7.01
CA ALA A 136 -16.40 11.07 8.01
C ALA A 136 -15.51 11.95 8.92
N LEU A 137 -14.33 11.46 9.33
CA LEU A 137 -13.36 12.26 10.10
C LEU A 137 -12.78 13.40 9.26
N VAL A 138 -12.35 13.12 8.04
CA VAL A 138 -11.76 14.12 7.14
C VAL A 138 -12.75 15.24 6.82
N GLN A 139 -14.05 14.95 6.71
CA GLN A 139 -15.08 15.95 6.47
C GLN A 139 -15.26 16.94 7.62
N GLN A 140 -14.87 16.57 8.85
CA GLN A 140 -14.93 17.46 10.03
C GLN A 140 -13.76 18.47 10.09
N LEU A 141 -12.72 18.26 9.29
CA LEU A 141 -11.54 19.13 9.28
C LEU A 141 -11.80 20.41 8.46
N PRO A 142 -11.17 21.55 8.84
CA PRO A 142 -11.18 22.76 8.03
C PRO A 142 -10.63 22.49 6.62
N ALA A 143 -11.10 23.26 5.63
CA ALA A 143 -10.69 23.07 4.23
C ALA A 143 -9.18 23.19 4.00
N GLU A 144 -8.54 24.15 4.67
CA GLU A 144 -7.08 24.37 4.62
C GLU A 144 -6.32 23.16 5.17
N THR A 145 -6.75 22.62 6.31
CA THR A 145 -6.16 21.42 6.92
C THR A 145 -6.29 20.22 5.98
N ARG A 146 -7.45 20.02 5.34
CA ARG A 146 -7.64 18.95 4.35
C ARG A 146 -6.70 19.08 3.15
N ALA A 147 -6.51 20.29 2.66
CA ALA A 147 -5.60 20.55 1.53
C ALA A 147 -4.14 20.27 1.90
N ALA A 148 -3.72 20.62 3.11
CA ALA A 148 -2.36 20.41 3.60
C ALA A 148 -2.05 18.93 3.89
N LEU A 149 -3.05 18.14 4.33
CA LEU A 149 -2.85 16.73 4.66
C LEU A 149 -2.42 15.87 3.46
N VAL A 150 -2.94 16.13 2.27
CA VAL A 150 -2.65 15.30 1.10
C VAL A 150 -1.15 15.28 0.77
N PRO A 151 -0.46 16.43 0.58
CA PRO A 151 0.98 16.42 0.29
C PRO A 151 1.80 15.90 1.48
N ALA A 152 1.40 16.21 2.72
CA ALA A 152 2.13 15.76 3.91
C ALA A 152 2.12 14.24 4.07
N LEU A 153 0.96 13.60 3.91
CA LEU A 153 0.82 12.15 4.00
C LEU A 153 1.51 11.43 2.83
N LYS A 154 1.49 12.00 1.62
CA LYS A 154 2.23 11.46 0.48
C LYS A 154 3.74 11.48 0.74
N ALA A 155 4.29 12.62 1.17
CA ALA A 155 5.71 12.74 1.49
C ALA A 155 6.13 11.76 2.62
N LEU A 156 5.28 11.55 3.62
CA LEU A 156 5.54 10.58 4.68
C LEU A 156 5.58 9.15 4.15
N ALA A 157 4.65 8.77 3.29
CA ALA A 157 4.61 7.45 2.68
C ALA A 157 5.82 7.20 1.76
N GLU A 158 6.21 8.20 0.97
CA GLU A 158 7.41 8.15 0.12
C GLU A 158 8.70 8.03 0.95
N ALA A 159 8.79 8.76 2.07
CA ALA A 159 9.95 8.69 2.96
C ALA A 159 10.08 7.34 3.69
N ALA A 160 8.99 6.64 3.88
CA ALA A 160 8.99 5.32 4.50
C ALA A 160 9.45 4.20 3.55
N ASP A 161 9.73 4.50 2.25
CA ASP A 161 9.99 3.49 1.21
C ASP A 161 8.99 2.32 1.28
N GLU A 162 7.87 2.59 1.92
CA GLU A 162 6.75 1.67 1.84
C GLU A 162 6.34 1.69 0.37
N MET A 163 6.26 0.51 -0.23
CA MET A 163 5.57 0.36 -1.51
C MET A 163 4.23 1.06 -1.32
N ALA A 164 4.20 2.32 -1.74
CA ALA A 164 3.05 3.16 -1.55
C ALA A 164 1.94 2.47 -2.34
N MET A 165 1.11 1.74 -1.62
CA MET A 165 -0.23 1.48 -2.09
C MET A 165 -0.85 2.86 -2.17
N ASP A 166 -0.67 3.52 -3.33
CA ASP A 166 -1.27 4.82 -3.55
C ASP A 166 -2.77 4.62 -3.36
N PRO A 167 -3.37 5.18 -2.29
CA PRO A 167 -4.82 5.05 -2.08
C PRO A 167 -5.60 5.65 -3.26
N PHE A 168 -4.93 6.45 -4.11
CA PHE A 168 -5.49 6.94 -5.36
C PHE A 168 -5.38 5.90 -6.49
N ASP A 169 -4.43 4.98 -6.47
CA ASP A 169 -4.38 3.87 -7.43
C ASP A 169 -5.54 2.90 -7.19
N GLU A 170 -5.92 2.68 -5.94
CA GLU A 170 -7.12 1.92 -5.62
C GLU A 170 -8.40 2.63 -6.13
N VAL A 171 -8.50 3.95 -5.93
CA VAL A 171 -9.60 4.75 -6.48
C VAL A 171 -9.61 4.72 -8.01
N ARG A 172 -8.43 4.79 -8.65
CA ARG A 172 -8.29 4.74 -10.11
C ARG A 172 -8.61 3.35 -10.63
N ARG A 173 -8.19 2.28 -9.94
CA ARG A 173 -8.52 0.89 -10.29
C ARG A 173 -10.02 0.63 -10.19
N ILE A 174 -10.68 1.05 -9.11
CA ILE A 174 -12.13 0.95 -8.93
C ILE A 174 -12.90 1.79 -9.97
N ALA A 175 -12.32 2.95 -10.35
CA ALA A 175 -12.92 3.82 -11.38
C ALA A 175 -12.59 3.38 -12.83
N GLY A 176 -11.81 2.32 -13.04
CA GLY A 176 -11.39 1.85 -14.36
C GLY A 176 -10.48 2.85 -15.09
N LEU A 177 -9.78 3.73 -14.38
CA LEU A 177 -8.97 4.81 -14.93
C LEU A 177 -7.48 4.44 -15.11
N ILE A 178 -7.07 3.24 -14.70
CA ILE A 178 -5.73 2.71 -14.92
C ILE A 178 -5.85 1.29 -15.45
N ASP A 179 -5.15 1.00 -16.55
CA ASP A 179 -4.81 -0.36 -16.95
C ASP A 179 -3.94 -0.96 -15.84
N ASP A 180 -4.41 -2.07 -15.25
CA ASP A 180 -3.69 -2.78 -14.19
C ASP A 180 -2.33 -3.27 -14.71
N PRO A 181 -1.18 -2.68 -14.30
CA PRO A 181 0.13 -3.11 -14.79
C PRO A 181 0.49 -4.53 -14.35
N LEU A 182 -0.26 -5.11 -13.40
CA LEU A 182 -0.07 -6.48 -12.90
C LEU A 182 -1.05 -7.47 -13.52
N ASN A 183 -2.00 -7.01 -14.32
CA ASN A 183 -2.88 -7.81 -15.16
C ASN A 183 -2.75 -7.36 -16.61
N PRO A 184 -1.61 -7.62 -17.29
CA PRO A 184 -1.48 -7.31 -18.70
C PRO A 184 -2.61 -8.01 -19.45
N ALA A 185 -3.31 -7.25 -20.30
CA ALA A 185 -4.34 -7.80 -21.17
C ALA A 185 -3.80 -9.04 -21.87
N PRO A 186 -4.60 -10.10 -22.02
CA PRO A 186 -4.15 -11.32 -22.66
C PRO A 186 -3.57 -10.98 -24.05
N PRO A 187 -2.45 -11.60 -24.46
CA PRO A 187 -1.70 -11.27 -25.68
C PRO A 187 -2.46 -11.43 -27.00
N ASP A 188 -3.70 -11.85 -26.96
CA ASP A 188 -4.54 -12.15 -28.12
C ASP A 188 -5.84 -11.31 -28.18
N ALA A 189 -5.77 -10.00 -27.96
CA ALA A 189 -6.83 -9.15 -28.49
C ALA A 189 -6.58 -8.98 -30.01
N PRO A 190 -7.49 -9.44 -30.91
CA PRO A 190 -7.28 -9.29 -32.34
C PRO A 190 -7.20 -7.81 -32.70
N GLN A 191 -6.00 -7.37 -33.10
CA GLN A 191 -5.80 -6.05 -33.66
C GLN A 191 -6.67 -5.95 -34.89
N GLY A 192 -7.73 -5.12 -34.78
CA GLY A 192 -8.69 -4.86 -35.85
C GLY A 192 -7.99 -4.60 -37.16
N GLY A 193 -8.15 -5.52 -38.09
CA GLY A 193 -7.50 -5.52 -39.42
C GLY A 193 -7.77 -4.20 -40.14
N ARG A 194 -6.70 -3.42 -40.33
CA ARG A 194 -6.70 -2.38 -41.35
C ARG A 194 -6.96 -3.05 -42.71
N ARG A 195 -8.20 -2.98 -43.17
CA ARG A 195 -8.55 -3.31 -44.56
C ARG A 195 -7.74 -2.37 -45.47
N ARG A 196 -6.76 -2.90 -46.20
CA ARG A 196 -6.16 -2.21 -47.35
C ARG A 196 -7.24 -2.03 -48.41
N PRO A 197 -7.34 -0.86 -49.07
CA PRO A 197 -8.19 -0.70 -50.24
C PRO A 197 -7.67 -1.60 -51.37
N ARG A 198 -8.55 -2.36 -51.99
CA ARG A 198 -8.25 -3.07 -53.24
C ARG A 198 -8.21 -2.04 -54.36
N ASP A 199 -7.03 -1.80 -54.91
CA ASP A 199 -6.87 -1.17 -56.21
C ASP A 199 -7.63 -1.97 -57.26
N ARG A 200 -8.59 -1.34 -57.89
CA ARG A 200 -9.16 -1.78 -59.15
C ARG A 200 -8.39 -1.07 -60.22
N THR A 201 -7.60 -1.80 -60.99
CA THR A 201 -7.15 -1.36 -62.28
C THR A 201 -7.48 -2.45 -63.31
N THR A 202 -8.31 -2.04 -64.30
CA THR A 202 -8.61 -2.57 -65.63
C THR A 202 -9.32 -3.92 -65.71
#